data_90cab17ccc055b8305c610534a4fcfae
#
_entry.id   90cab17ccc055b8305c610534a4fcfae
#
_cell.length_a   1.000
_cell.length_b   1.000
_cell.length_c   1.000
_cell.angle_alpha   90.00
_cell.angle_beta   90.00
_cell.angle_gamma   90.00
#
_symmetry.space_group_name_H-M   'P 1'
#
loop_
_entity.id
_entity.type
_entity.pdbx_description
1 polymer ?
#
loop_
_entity_poly.entity_id
_entity_poly.type
_entity_poly.pdbx_seq_one_letter_code
_entity_poly.pdbx_strand_id
1 'polypeptide(L)'
;MDTTTIIQAVDTLAHVIAEEPVQVEIPARHSIMHFFINGGAGYMSILTLFLIGIFIAAWKAPAWVRDIGFGAFIASVVAALISSHQFFGLILRDADKIITFRISCGGIQCILIPLIYGLMIYLISILISTFQKPRI
;
A
#
# COMPACT_ATOMS: atom_id res chain seq x y z
N MET A 1 -5.21 13.50 -44.13
CA MET A 1 -4.88 13.71 -42.71
C MET A 1 -3.83 14.81 -42.68
N ASP A 2 -4.21 15.95 -42.12
CA ASP A 2 -3.31 17.09 -42.11
C ASP A 2 -2.18 16.88 -41.12
N THR A 3 -0.98 17.20 -41.53
CA THR A 3 0.25 17.12 -40.72
C THR A 3 0.13 17.92 -39.43
N THR A 4 -0.69 18.99 -39.43
CA THR A 4 -0.99 19.83 -38.28
C THR A 4 -1.74 19.07 -37.16
N THR A 5 -2.65 18.18 -37.51
CA THR A 5 -3.41 17.34 -36.55
C THR A 5 -2.49 16.33 -35.85
N ILE A 6 -1.54 15.75 -36.58
CA ILE A 6 -0.54 14.82 -36.03
C ILE A 6 0.41 15.55 -35.09
N ILE A 7 0.86 16.76 -35.43
CA ILE A 7 1.74 17.59 -34.59
C ILE A 7 1.02 17.97 -33.30
N GLN A 8 -0.27 18.35 -33.33
CA GLN A 8 -1.05 18.64 -32.15
C GLN A 8 -1.25 17.42 -31.26
N ALA A 9 -1.48 16.25 -31.83
CA ALA A 9 -1.62 15.00 -31.09
C ALA A 9 -0.30 14.61 -30.40
N VAL A 10 0.84 14.81 -31.07
CA VAL A 10 2.18 14.55 -30.53
C VAL A 10 2.51 15.55 -29.42
N ASP A 11 2.18 16.83 -29.57
CA ASP A 11 2.39 17.85 -28.54
C ASP A 11 1.53 17.58 -27.29
N THR A 12 0.28 17.15 -27.46
CA THR A 12 -0.60 16.76 -26.35
C THR A 12 -0.06 15.54 -25.61
N LEU A 13 0.42 14.53 -26.34
CA LEU A 13 1.06 13.35 -25.75
C LEU A 13 2.35 13.71 -25.04
N ALA A 14 3.20 14.56 -25.62
CA ALA A 14 4.43 15.02 -24.99
C ALA A 14 4.14 15.83 -23.72
N HIS A 15 3.09 16.63 -23.70
CA HIS A 15 2.68 17.38 -22.51
C HIS A 15 2.18 16.46 -21.40
N VAL A 16 1.40 15.42 -21.71
CA VAL A 16 0.94 14.42 -20.76
C VAL A 16 2.11 13.59 -20.20
N ILE A 17 3.07 13.22 -21.04
CA ILE A 17 4.28 12.50 -20.63
C ILE A 17 5.20 13.39 -19.79
N ALA A 18 5.30 14.69 -20.11
CA ALA A 18 6.12 15.64 -19.35
C ALA A 18 5.55 15.97 -17.97
N GLU A 19 4.25 15.84 -17.76
CA GLU A 19 3.63 16.02 -16.43
C GLU A 19 3.86 14.83 -15.48
N GLU A 20 4.09 13.63 -15.99
CA GLU A 20 4.35 12.44 -15.17
C GLU A 20 5.70 12.47 -14.41
N PRO A 21 6.80 12.95 -14.96
CA PRO A 21 8.10 12.95 -14.27
C PRO A 21 8.18 13.89 -13.06
N VAL A 22 7.36 14.92 -13.00
CA VAL A 22 7.38 15.90 -11.90
C VAL A 22 6.99 15.27 -10.55
N GLN A 23 6.31 14.14 -10.55
CA GLN A 23 5.95 13.40 -9.34
C GLN A 23 7.09 12.53 -8.78
N VAL A 24 8.15 12.32 -9.54
CA VAL A 24 9.29 11.46 -9.17
C VAL A 24 10.32 12.18 -8.29
N GLU A 25 10.31 13.51 -8.25
CA GLU A 25 11.23 14.32 -7.47
C GLU A 25 10.79 14.58 -6.02
N ILE A 26 9.74 13.89 -5.53
CA ILE A 26 9.35 13.96 -4.13
C ILE A 26 10.46 13.31 -3.29
N PRO A 27 11.09 14.01 -2.33
CA PRO A 27 12.09 13.41 -1.48
C PRO A 27 11.54 12.15 -0.80
N ALA A 28 12.36 11.11 -0.66
CA ALA A 28 11.96 9.80 -0.14
C ALA A 28 11.13 9.87 1.16
N ARG A 29 11.38 10.87 1.98
CA ARG A 29 10.64 11.15 3.21
C ARG A 29 9.18 11.54 2.94
N HIS A 30 8.91 12.35 1.94
CA HIS A 30 7.56 12.70 1.54
C HIS A 30 6.84 11.52 0.86
N SER A 31 7.57 10.70 0.14
CA SER A 31 7.02 9.50 -0.51
C SER A 31 6.52 8.49 0.51
N ILE A 32 7.28 8.25 1.59
CA ILE A 32 6.88 7.34 2.68
C ILE A 32 5.64 7.89 3.40
N MET A 33 5.58 9.20 3.64
CA MET A 33 4.46 9.84 4.31
C MET A 33 3.19 9.79 3.45
N HIS A 34 3.30 10.03 2.15
CA HIS A 34 2.20 9.86 1.20
C HIS A 34 1.73 8.41 1.11
N PHE A 35 2.64 7.47 1.10
CA PHE A 35 2.33 6.04 1.12
C PHE A 35 1.53 5.68 2.38
N PHE A 36 1.95 6.18 3.53
CA PHE A 36 1.29 5.95 4.81
C PHE A 36 -0.12 6.57 4.86
N ILE A 37 -0.28 7.80 4.36
CA ILE A 37 -1.57 8.49 4.32
C ILE A 37 -2.52 7.81 3.32
N ASN A 38 -2.02 7.44 2.14
CA ASN A 38 -2.81 6.79 1.09
C ASN A 38 -3.24 5.37 1.46
N GLY A 39 -2.45 4.67 2.29
CA GLY A 39 -2.78 3.34 2.81
C GLY A 39 -3.86 3.34 3.91
N GLY A 40 -4.36 4.53 4.26
CA GLY A 40 -5.29 4.70 5.38
C GLY A 40 -4.54 4.79 6.71
N ALA A 41 -4.35 6.03 7.21
CA ALA A 41 -3.53 6.31 8.39
C ALA A 41 -3.91 5.46 9.63
N GLY A 42 -5.20 5.14 9.79
CA GLY A 42 -5.68 4.30 10.89
C GLY A 42 -5.15 2.86 10.81
N TYR A 43 -5.25 2.24 9.65
CA TYR A 43 -4.80 0.85 9.45
C TYR A 43 -3.27 0.74 9.48
N MET A 44 -2.58 1.72 8.91
CA MET A 44 -1.12 1.76 8.95
C MET A 44 -0.59 1.96 10.37
N SER A 45 -1.27 2.77 11.19
CA SER A 45 -0.91 2.94 12.61
C SER A 45 -1.04 1.65 13.39
N ILE A 46 -2.12 0.89 13.19
CA ILE A 46 -2.33 -0.42 13.82
C ILE A 46 -1.23 -1.40 13.41
N LEU A 47 -0.90 -1.48 12.13
CA LEU A 47 0.16 -2.35 11.63
C LEU A 47 1.54 -1.94 12.15
N THR A 48 1.81 -0.65 12.29
CA THR A 48 3.05 -0.15 12.90
C THR A 48 3.14 -0.54 14.37
N LEU A 49 2.02 -0.53 15.07
CA LEU A 49 1.93 -0.98 16.47
C LEU A 49 2.25 -2.48 16.59
N PHE A 50 1.77 -3.31 15.65
CA PHE A 50 2.16 -4.72 15.57
C PHE A 50 3.65 -4.88 15.29
N LEU A 51 4.24 -4.06 14.43
CA LEU A 51 5.68 -4.09 14.14
C LEU A 51 6.51 -3.79 15.40
N ILE A 52 6.14 -2.74 16.13
CA ILE A 52 6.78 -2.41 17.43
C ILE A 52 6.60 -3.57 18.42
N GLY A 53 5.41 -4.17 18.48
CA GLY A 53 5.13 -5.34 19.32
C GLY A 53 6.04 -6.54 18.99
N ILE A 54 6.33 -6.77 17.71
CA ILE A 54 7.27 -7.82 17.28
C ILE A 54 8.67 -7.55 17.78
N PHE A 55 9.16 -6.30 17.70
CA PHE A 55 10.49 -5.95 18.22
C PHE A 55 10.59 -6.14 19.72
N ILE A 56 9.56 -5.73 20.47
CA ILE A 56 9.51 -5.93 21.91
C ILE A 56 9.43 -7.42 22.27
N ALA A 57 8.61 -8.19 21.56
CA ALA A 57 8.47 -9.63 21.75
C ALA A 57 9.75 -10.38 21.39
N ALA A 58 10.47 -9.95 20.33
CA ALA A 58 11.75 -10.52 19.96
C ALA A 58 12.79 -10.43 21.08
N TRP A 59 12.72 -9.34 21.86
CA TRP A 59 13.64 -9.13 22.98
C TRP A 59 13.22 -9.87 24.25
N LYS A 60 11.93 -9.92 24.57
CA LYS A 60 11.41 -10.38 25.85
C LYS A 60 10.79 -11.79 25.83
N ALA A 61 10.19 -12.17 24.68
CA ALA A 61 9.48 -13.43 24.54
C ALA A 61 9.50 -13.92 23.09
N PRO A 62 10.58 -14.56 22.63
CA PRO A 62 10.75 -14.94 21.23
C PRO A 62 9.69 -15.92 20.71
N ALA A 63 9.05 -16.70 21.60
CA ALA A 63 7.98 -17.61 21.22
C ALA A 63 6.73 -16.90 20.64
N TRP A 64 6.46 -15.69 21.06
CA TRP A 64 5.27 -14.91 20.66
C TRP A 64 5.45 -14.11 19.37
N VAL A 65 6.68 -13.99 18.90
CA VAL A 65 6.99 -13.21 17.67
C VAL A 65 6.22 -13.73 16.47
N ARG A 66 6.14 -15.03 16.31
CA ARG A 66 5.42 -15.67 15.20
C ARG A 66 3.92 -15.40 15.27
N ASP A 67 3.34 -15.50 16.46
CA ASP A 67 1.90 -15.33 16.65
C ASP A 67 1.48 -13.87 16.46
N ILE A 68 2.29 -12.91 16.91
CA ILE A 68 2.07 -11.48 16.69
C ILE A 68 2.21 -11.16 15.19
N GLY A 69 3.19 -11.73 14.51
CA GLY A 69 3.36 -11.56 13.07
C GLY A 69 2.19 -12.11 12.26
N PHE A 70 1.67 -13.26 12.64
CA PHE A 70 0.48 -13.84 12.03
C PHE A 70 -0.77 -12.98 12.29
N GLY A 71 -0.91 -12.45 13.51
CA GLY A 71 -1.96 -11.48 13.85
C GLY A 71 -1.90 -10.23 12.99
N ALA A 72 -0.71 -9.68 12.76
CA ALA A 72 -0.50 -8.52 11.89
C ALA A 72 -0.90 -8.83 10.44
N PHE A 73 -0.59 -10.02 9.94
CA PHE A 73 -1.00 -10.45 8.61
C PHE A 73 -2.53 -10.54 8.48
N ILE A 74 -3.19 -11.18 9.44
CA ILE A 74 -4.67 -11.25 9.45
C ILE A 74 -5.28 -9.85 9.52
N ALA A 75 -4.75 -8.98 10.37
CA ALA A 75 -5.21 -7.58 10.48
C ALA A 75 -5.08 -6.83 9.15
N SER A 76 -3.99 -7.04 8.41
CA SER A 76 -3.79 -6.43 7.09
C SER A 76 -4.78 -6.93 6.04
N VAL A 77 -5.10 -8.23 6.06
CA VAL A 77 -6.11 -8.82 5.17
C VAL A 77 -7.50 -8.25 5.48
N VAL A 78 -7.87 -8.17 6.75
CA VAL A 78 -9.15 -7.56 7.17
C VAL A 78 -9.22 -6.10 6.76
N ALA A 79 -8.16 -5.32 6.96
CA ALA A 79 -8.08 -3.93 6.53
C ALA A 79 -8.25 -3.80 5.00
N ALA A 80 -7.61 -4.66 4.22
CA ALA A 80 -7.75 -4.67 2.77
C ALA A 80 -9.17 -5.01 2.32
N LEU A 81 -9.83 -5.96 2.98
CA LEU A 81 -11.22 -6.33 2.70
C LEU A 81 -12.20 -5.19 3.02
N ILE A 82 -12.03 -4.52 4.15
CA ILE A 82 -12.86 -3.37 4.52
C ILE A 82 -12.67 -2.22 3.52
N SER A 83 -11.43 -1.91 3.15
CA SER A 83 -11.11 -0.89 2.16
C SER A 83 -11.69 -1.23 0.78
N SER A 84 -11.64 -2.50 0.39
CA SER A 84 -12.23 -3.01 -0.83
C SER A 84 -13.75 -2.83 -0.86
N HIS A 85 -14.42 -3.19 0.22
CA HIS A 85 -15.85 -3.01 0.36
C HIS A 85 -16.26 -1.52 0.25
N GLN A 86 -15.53 -0.63 0.91
CA GLN A 86 -15.78 0.81 0.83
C GLN A 86 -15.55 1.34 -0.58
N PHE A 87 -14.49 0.89 -1.25
CA PHE A 87 -14.18 1.29 -2.63
C PHE A 87 -15.28 0.87 -3.61
N PHE A 88 -15.74 -0.37 -3.55
CA PHE A 88 -16.83 -0.84 -4.39
C PHE A 88 -18.15 -0.11 -4.07
N GLY A 89 -18.42 0.19 -2.82
CA GLY A 89 -19.57 0.99 -2.41
C GLY A 89 -19.56 2.41 -3.04
N LEU A 90 -18.40 3.04 -3.12
CA LEU A 90 -18.25 4.34 -3.78
C LEU A 90 -18.48 4.24 -5.29
N ILE A 91 -17.93 3.22 -5.94
CA ILE A 91 -18.13 2.99 -7.39
C ILE A 91 -19.61 2.79 -7.71
N LEU A 92 -20.32 1.99 -6.92
CA LEU A 92 -21.75 1.72 -7.13
C LEU A 92 -22.61 2.95 -6.90
N ARG A 93 -22.23 3.82 -5.97
CA ARG A 93 -22.95 5.06 -5.67
C ARG A 93 -22.80 6.11 -6.76
N ASP A 94 -21.64 6.19 -7.37
CA ASP A 94 -21.30 7.15 -8.42
C ASP A 94 -21.33 6.52 -9.83
N ALA A 95 -22.12 5.46 -10.02
CA ALA A 95 -22.22 4.71 -11.28
C ALA A 95 -22.64 5.59 -12.48
N ASP A 96 -23.30 6.71 -12.24
CA ASP A 96 -23.67 7.68 -13.29
C ASP A 96 -22.52 8.56 -13.77
N LYS A 97 -21.39 8.56 -13.07
CA LYS A 97 -20.18 9.27 -13.48
C LYS A 97 -19.24 8.33 -14.23
N ILE A 98 -18.69 8.82 -15.32
CA ILE A 98 -17.65 8.09 -16.06
C ILE A 98 -16.44 7.92 -15.16
N ILE A 99 -16.36 6.76 -14.50
CA ILE A 99 -15.21 6.39 -13.68
C ILE A 99 -14.09 6.01 -14.64
N THR A 100 -13.10 6.87 -14.75
CA THR A 100 -11.93 6.60 -15.57
C THR A 100 -11.17 5.38 -15.01
N PHE A 101 -10.73 4.49 -15.89
CA PHE A 101 -9.90 3.32 -15.53
C PHE A 101 -8.72 3.68 -14.61
N ARG A 102 -8.14 4.86 -14.81
CA ARG A 102 -7.05 5.39 -13.97
C ARG A 102 -7.46 5.57 -12.51
N ILE A 103 -8.67 6.06 -12.25
CA ILE A 103 -9.21 6.23 -10.88
C ILE A 103 -9.43 4.87 -10.23
N SER A 104 -9.96 3.91 -10.98
CA SER A 104 -10.16 2.54 -10.50
C SER A 104 -8.84 1.85 -10.15
N CYS A 105 -7.81 1.99 -10.98
CA CYS A 105 -6.47 1.47 -10.70
C CYS A 105 -5.86 2.10 -9.45
N GLY A 106 -6.01 3.42 -9.28
CA GLY A 106 -5.53 4.12 -8.08
C GLY A 106 -6.21 3.62 -6.80
N GLY A 107 -7.50 3.35 -6.84
CA GLY A 107 -8.25 2.79 -5.71
C GLY A 107 -7.78 1.38 -5.34
N ILE A 108 -7.57 0.50 -6.31
CA ILE A 108 -7.03 -0.85 -6.10
C ILE A 108 -5.62 -0.77 -5.52
N GLN A 109 -4.78 0.13 -6.01
CA GLN A 109 -3.44 0.34 -5.48
C GLN A 109 -3.46 0.73 -4.00
N CYS A 110 -4.35 1.62 -3.57
CA CYS A 110 -4.51 1.99 -2.18
C CYS A 110 -4.93 0.81 -1.28
N ILE A 111 -5.75 -0.10 -1.79
CA ILE A 111 -6.18 -1.31 -1.07
C ILE A 111 -5.01 -2.29 -0.88
N LEU A 112 -4.11 -2.39 -1.86
CA LEU A 112 -2.96 -3.29 -1.80
C LEU A 112 -1.87 -2.82 -0.83
N ILE A 113 -1.77 -1.52 -0.55
CA ILE A 113 -0.75 -0.96 0.34
C ILE A 113 -0.74 -1.62 1.72
N PRO A 114 -1.84 -1.66 2.50
CA PRO A 114 -1.84 -2.30 3.81
C PRO A 114 -1.58 -3.80 3.75
N LEU A 115 -2.00 -4.46 2.67
CA LEU A 115 -1.75 -5.88 2.47
C LEU A 115 -0.26 -6.19 2.30
N ILE A 116 0.42 -5.43 1.43
CA ILE A 116 1.88 -5.55 1.22
C ILE A 116 2.63 -5.27 2.51
N TYR A 117 2.24 -4.23 3.24
CA TYR A 117 2.87 -3.86 4.49
C TYR A 117 2.72 -4.95 5.56
N GLY A 118 1.53 -5.51 5.72
CA GLY A 118 1.29 -6.63 6.65
C GLY A 118 2.07 -7.89 6.27
N LEU A 119 2.21 -8.15 4.98
CA LEU A 119 2.99 -9.28 4.47
C LEU A 119 4.48 -9.10 4.75
N MET A 120 5.01 -7.88 4.60
CA MET A 120 6.39 -7.54 4.98
C MET A 120 6.64 -7.73 6.48
N ILE A 121 5.72 -7.29 7.32
CA ILE A 121 5.80 -7.50 8.78
C ILE A 121 5.83 -8.99 9.10
N TYR A 122 4.98 -9.79 8.46
CA TYR A 122 4.94 -11.23 8.64
C TYR A 122 6.25 -11.91 8.22
N LEU A 123 6.85 -11.50 7.09
CA LEU A 123 8.16 -11.99 6.66
C LEU A 123 9.25 -11.68 7.69
N ILE A 124 9.29 -10.46 8.19
CA ILE A 124 10.25 -10.06 9.23
C ILE A 124 10.05 -10.92 10.50
N SER A 125 8.81 -11.16 10.90
CA SER A 125 8.47 -12.01 12.03
C SER A 125 8.99 -13.45 11.87
N ILE A 126 8.79 -14.04 10.69
CA ILE A 126 9.31 -15.39 10.40
C ILE A 126 10.84 -15.41 10.43
N LEU A 127 11.50 -14.42 9.83
CA LEU A 127 12.96 -14.33 9.83
C LEU A 127 13.51 -14.26 11.26
N ILE A 128 12.96 -13.38 12.09
CA ILE A 128 13.37 -13.25 13.50
C ILE A 128 13.14 -14.57 14.24
N SER A 129 11.98 -15.19 14.08
CA SER A 129 11.64 -16.47 14.70
C SER A 129 12.59 -17.59 14.26
N THR A 130 13.02 -17.59 13.00
CA THR A 130 13.95 -18.58 12.46
C THR A 130 15.36 -18.40 13.01
N PHE A 131 15.81 -17.15 13.13
CA PHE A 131 17.14 -16.85 13.70
C PHE A 131 17.22 -17.12 15.20
N GLN A 132 16.11 -16.96 15.92
CA GLN A 132 16.05 -17.20 17.37
C GLN A 132 15.82 -18.66 17.74
N LYS A 133 15.52 -19.53 16.77
CA LYS A 133 15.38 -20.96 17.04
C LYS A 133 16.74 -21.53 17.45
N PRO A 134 16.87 -22.06 18.69
CA PRO A 134 18.11 -22.70 19.09
C PRO A 134 18.40 -23.86 18.13
N ARG A 135 19.61 -23.92 17.61
CA ARG A 135 20.10 -25.10 16.89
C ARG A 135 20.17 -26.26 17.88
N ILE A 136 19.24 -27.14 17.76
CA ILE A 136 19.32 -28.43 18.39
C ILE A 136 20.13 -29.32 17.44
#